data_35389a297a0a671ddad07e7c97066374
#
_entry.id   35389a297a0a671ddad07e7c97066374
#
_cell.length_a   1.000
_cell.length_b   1.000
_cell.length_c   1.000
_cell.angle_alpha   90.00
_cell.angle_beta   90.00
_cell.angle_gamma   90.00
#
_symmetry.space_group_name_H-M   'P 1'
#
loop_
_entity.id
_entity.type
_entity.pdbx_description
1 polymer ?
#
loop_
_entity_poly.entity_id
_entity_poly.type
_entity_poly.pdbx_seq_one_letter_code
_entity_poly.pdbx_strand_id
1 'polypeptide(L)'
;DSSKMHYDIKTFRSIGGFNGKLASWDPLERSSRYYKSILFEFSKYLDIKIRNSKYFFNKEASVGDGLDHFLGNIDKRGLGAPVEINFYDKNIDIDYLLACDEMFFLYPQLKDVDNIVEIGAGFGRLPHSIIQNFNNIKKYYIIDLEWMLEISSNFLREVLTDEQYTKLEFINTTDYESLSKDKQKLKDMGIDLTINIDSFQEMQTDTAKDYL
;
A
#
# COMPACT_ATOMS: atom_id res chain seq x y z
N ASP A 1 26.31 13.23 9.24
CA ASP A 1 25.29 13.33 10.31
C ASP A 1 23.94 13.14 9.64
N SER A 2 23.50 11.90 9.58
CA SER A 2 22.16 11.57 9.10
C SER A 2 21.17 12.13 10.11
N SER A 3 20.56 13.25 9.78
CA SER A 3 19.41 13.75 10.52
C SER A 3 18.33 12.69 10.46
N LYS A 4 18.21 11.86 11.51
CA LYS A 4 17.10 10.92 11.67
C LYS A 4 15.83 11.73 11.49
N MET A 5 15.06 11.37 10.48
CA MET A 5 13.80 12.05 10.21
C MET A 5 12.87 11.71 11.37
N HIS A 6 12.59 12.71 12.24
CA HIS A 6 11.66 12.52 13.34
C HIS A 6 10.24 12.51 12.79
N TYR A 7 9.61 11.35 12.81
CA TYR A 7 8.18 11.22 12.55
C TYR A 7 7.49 10.55 13.76
N ASP A 8 6.24 10.91 13.99
CA ASP A 8 5.40 10.24 14.97
C ASP A 8 4.47 9.28 14.26
N ILE A 9 4.60 7.99 14.54
CA ILE A 9 3.79 6.92 13.95
C ILE A 9 2.28 7.14 14.13
N LYS A 10 1.88 7.88 15.14
CA LYS A 10 0.47 8.18 15.43
C LYS A 10 -0.12 9.28 14.56
N THR A 11 0.72 10.13 13.96
CA THR A 11 0.27 11.36 13.29
C THR A 11 0.90 11.59 11.92
N PHE A 12 1.77 10.72 11.45
CA PHE A 12 2.53 10.95 10.21
C PHE A 12 1.66 11.07 8.94
N ARG A 13 0.43 10.55 8.97
CA ARG A 13 -0.55 10.66 7.88
C ARG A 13 -1.51 11.84 8.05
N SER A 14 -1.40 12.60 9.14
CA SER A 14 -2.27 13.73 9.43
C SER A 14 -1.91 14.97 8.60
N ILE A 15 -2.80 15.96 8.62
CA ILE A 15 -2.51 17.30 8.10
C ILE A 15 -1.29 17.87 8.86
N GLY A 16 -0.25 18.25 8.12
CA GLY A 16 0.99 18.75 8.72
C GLY A 16 1.96 17.68 9.23
N GLY A 17 1.59 16.40 9.16
CA GLY A 17 2.48 15.28 9.40
C GLY A 17 3.42 15.00 8.21
N PHE A 18 4.18 13.92 8.32
CA PHE A 18 5.17 13.50 7.33
C PHE A 18 4.58 13.34 5.91
N ASN A 19 3.36 12.88 5.82
CA ASN A 19 2.65 12.66 4.55
C ASN A 19 2.46 13.94 3.73
N GLY A 20 2.40 15.11 4.37
CA GLY A 20 2.38 16.40 3.68
C GLY A 20 3.66 16.72 2.90
N LYS A 21 4.77 16.03 3.21
CA LYS A 21 6.06 16.19 2.50
C LYS A 21 6.30 15.10 1.46
N LEU A 22 5.66 13.93 1.62
CA LEU A 22 5.80 12.80 0.70
C LEU A 22 4.75 12.82 -0.41
N ALA A 23 3.56 13.32 -0.13
CA ALA A 23 2.54 13.45 -1.15
C ALA A 23 2.72 14.77 -1.88
N SER A 24 2.62 14.75 -3.19
CA SER A 24 2.51 15.93 -4.06
C SER A 24 1.25 16.77 -3.77
N TRP A 25 0.48 16.42 -2.75
CA TRP A 25 -0.79 17.03 -2.36
C TRP A 25 -0.59 17.94 -1.15
N ASP A 26 -1.01 19.20 -1.27
CA ASP A 26 -1.02 20.13 -0.16
C ASP A 26 -1.90 19.58 0.99
N PRO A 27 -1.37 19.42 2.22
CA PRO A 27 -2.14 18.98 3.37
C PRO A 27 -3.36 19.85 3.67
N LEU A 28 -3.31 21.15 3.35
CA LEU A 28 -4.43 22.07 3.48
C LEU A 28 -5.55 21.74 2.50
N GLU A 29 -5.22 21.30 1.29
CA GLU A 29 -6.22 20.82 0.32
C GLU A 29 -6.92 19.57 0.80
N ARG A 30 -6.21 18.64 1.45
CA ARG A 30 -6.81 17.40 2.00
C ARG A 30 -7.86 17.65 3.08
N SER A 31 -7.76 18.76 3.84
CA SER A 31 -8.79 19.14 4.80
C SER A 31 -9.98 19.88 4.17
N SER A 32 -9.84 20.33 2.93
CA SER A 32 -10.84 21.12 2.25
C SER A 32 -12.14 20.35 2.00
N ARG A 33 -13.26 21.08 1.94
CA ARG A 33 -14.56 20.49 1.55
C ARG A 33 -14.50 19.89 0.14
N TYR A 34 -13.74 20.51 -0.75
CA TYR A 34 -13.55 20.07 -2.12
C TYR A 34 -12.84 18.70 -2.18
N TYR A 35 -11.73 18.56 -1.45
CA TYR A 35 -11.02 17.29 -1.35
C TYR A 35 -11.92 16.17 -0.80
N LYS A 36 -12.66 16.43 0.28
CA LYS A 36 -13.59 15.45 0.87
C LYS A 36 -14.69 15.05 -0.10
N SER A 37 -15.15 15.98 -0.94
CA SER A 37 -16.15 15.67 -1.99
C SER A 37 -15.55 14.77 -3.08
N ILE A 38 -14.33 15.04 -3.53
CA ILE A 38 -13.64 14.18 -4.50
C ILE A 38 -13.44 12.78 -3.92
N LEU A 39 -12.98 12.69 -2.69
CA LEU A 39 -12.78 11.41 -2.02
C LEU A 39 -14.10 10.62 -1.90
N PHE A 40 -15.23 11.30 -1.60
CA PHE A 40 -16.54 10.68 -1.55
C PHE A 40 -16.98 10.14 -2.93
N GLU A 41 -16.83 10.92 -3.99
CA GLU A 41 -17.21 10.49 -5.35
C GLU A 41 -16.28 9.35 -5.86
N PHE A 42 -15.00 9.38 -5.52
CA PHE A 42 -14.09 8.28 -5.84
C PHE A 42 -14.45 7.00 -5.07
N SER A 43 -14.80 7.11 -3.79
CA SER A 43 -15.30 5.99 -2.99
C SER A 43 -16.55 5.35 -3.63
N LYS A 44 -17.49 6.18 -4.04
CA LYS A 44 -18.71 5.73 -4.72
C LYS A 44 -18.43 5.05 -6.06
N TYR A 45 -17.54 5.63 -6.87
CA TYR A 45 -17.13 5.03 -8.13
C TYR A 45 -16.50 3.65 -7.92
N LEU A 46 -15.55 3.55 -7.00
CA LEU A 46 -14.82 2.31 -6.74
C LEU A 46 -15.74 1.24 -6.13
N ASP A 47 -16.62 1.62 -5.20
CA ASP A 47 -17.63 0.72 -4.64
C ASP A 47 -18.50 0.09 -5.74
N ILE A 48 -19.02 0.92 -6.67
CA ILE A 48 -19.81 0.43 -7.80
C ILE A 48 -18.98 -0.49 -8.72
N LYS A 49 -17.73 -0.11 -9.01
CA LYS A 49 -16.81 -0.87 -9.85
C LYS A 49 -16.56 -2.27 -9.28
N ILE A 50 -16.32 -2.36 -7.98
CA ILE A 50 -16.06 -3.65 -7.30
C ILE A 50 -17.35 -4.48 -7.21
N ARG A 51 -18.48 -3.87 -6.80
CA ARG A 51 -19.77 -4.58 -6.71
C ARG A 51 -20.22 -5.19 -8.05
N ASN A 52 -19.97 -4.51 -9.14
CA ASN A 52 -20.33 -4.99 -10.48
C ASN A 52 -19.32 -6.00 -11.05
N SER A 53 -18.26 -6.29 -10.31
CA SER A 53 -17.27 -7.26 -10.76
C SER A 53 -17.79 -8.70 -10.64
N LYS A 54 -17.60 -9.46 -11.70
CA LYS A 54 -17.91 -10.90 -11.74
C LYS A 54 -17.07 -11.75 -10.76
N TYR A 55 -16.04 -11.15 -10.15
CA TYR A 55 -15.13 -11.88 -9.26
C TYR A 55 -15.64 -12.04 -7.84
N PHE A 56 -16.47 -11.09 -7.34
CA PHE A 56 -16.71 -10.96 -5.90
C PHE A 56 -18.15 -11.25 -5.47
N PHE A 57 -19.13 -10.93 -6.30
CA PHE A 57 -20.53 -11.02 -5.90
C PHE A 57 -21.33 -11.86 -6.88
N ASN A 58 -21.96 -12.93 -6.35
CA ASN A 58 -22.87 -13.81 -7.09
C ASN A 58 -24.34 -13.38 -6.98
N LYS A 59 -24.63 -12.30 -6.25
CA LYS A 59 -25.97 -11.75 -5.99
C LYS A 59 -25.89 -10.24 -5.83
N GLU A 60 -27.04 -9.59 -5.81
CA GLU A 60 -27.14 -8.16 -5.64
C GLU A 60 -26.43 -7.72 -4.35
N ALA A 61 -25.46 -6.81 -4.49
CA ALA A 61 -24.69 -6.25 -3.41
C ALA A 61 -25.20 -4.83 -3.08
N SER A 62 -25.22 -4.49 -1.80
CA SER A 62 -25.63 -3.19 -1.31
C SER A 62 -24.54 -2.13 -1.49
N VAL A 63 -24.90 -0.86 -1.39
CA VAL A 63 -23.93 0.24 -1.42
C VAL A 63 -22.97 0.11 -0.24
N GLY A 64 -21.69 0.20 -0.52
CA GLY A 64 -20.61 0.02 0.46
C GLY A 64 -20.00 -1.39 0.49
N ASP A 65 -20.72 -2.42 0.02
CA ASP A 65 -20.23 -3.80 0.02
C ASP A 65 -18.99 -3.99 -0.86
N GLY A 66 -18.89 -3.22 -1.96
CA GLY A 66 -17.73 -3.27 -2.84
C GLY A 66 -16.44 -2.86 -2.14
N LEU A 67 -16.44 -1.73 -1.48
CA LEU A 67 -15.29 -1.28 -0.71
C LEU A 67 -15.06 -2.18 0.51
N ASP A 68 -16.11 -2.64 1.16
CA ASP A 68 -16.02 -3.51 2.32
C ASP A 68 -15.37 -4.87 2.01
N HIS A 69 -15.49 -5.32 0.77
CA HIS A 69 -14.85 -6.55 0.32
C HIS A 69 -13.34 -6.58 0.62
N PHE A 70 -12.67 -5.42 0.48
CA PHE A 70 -11.26 -5.27 0.80
C PHE A 70 -11.02 -4.58 2.15
N LEU A 71 -11.67 -3.44 2.40
CA LEU A 71 -11.44 -2.64 3.60
C LEU A 71 -11.91 -3.35 4.88
N GLY A 72 -12.93 -4.20 4.79
CA GLY A 72 -13.44 -4.96 5.92
C GLY A 72 -12.43 -5.93 6.53
N ASN A 73 -11.43 -6.32 5.77
CA ASN A 73 -10.38 -7.23 6.20
C ASN A 73 -9.13 -6.50 6.74
N ILE A 74 -9.05 -5.15 6.59
CA ILE A 74 -7.86 -4.39 6.94
C ILE A 74 -8.04 -3.71 8.29
N ASP A 75 -7.36 -4.23 9.31
CA ASP A 75 -7.36 -3.68 10.66
C ASP A 75 -6.47 -2.43 10.76
N LYS A 76 -6.71 -1.60 11.78
CA LYS A 76 -5.87 -0.47 12.18
C LYS A 76 -5.56 0.54 11.06
N ARG A 77 -6.40 0.66 10.05
CA ARG A 77 -6.24 1.60 8.91
C ARG A 77 -6.09 3.06 9.35
N GLY A 78 -6.67 3.44 10.48
CA GLY A 78 -6.59 4.78 11.04
C GLY A 78 -5.24 5.15 11.68
N LEU A 79 -4.27 4.22 11.77
CA LEU A 79 -2.95 4.55 12.31
C LEU A 79 -2.27 5.63 11.48
N GLY A 80 -1.67 6.61 12.15
CA GLY A 80 -1.07 7.79 11.52
C GLY A 80 -2.02 8.98 11.38
N ALA A 81 -3.26 8.87 11.88
CA ALA A 81 -4.29 9.92 11.87
C ALA A 81 -4.56 10.50 10.46
N PRO A 82 -4.94 9.68 9.47
CA PRO A 82 -5.25 10.16 8.13
C PRO A 82 -6.46 11.10 8.10
N VAL A 83 -6.56 11.88 7.03
CA VAL A 83 -7.81 12.64 6.76
C VAL A 83 -8.86 11.69 6.21
N GLU A 84 -9.90 11.46 7.00
CA GLU A 84 -10.99 10.52 6.67
C GLU A 84 -12.27 11.25 6.28
N ILE A 85 -13.09 10.51 5.52
CA ILE A 85 -14.52 10.82 5.31
C ILE A 85 -15.35 9.66 5.84
N ASN A 86 -16.63 9.95 6.17
CA ASN A 86 -17.59 8.88 6.38
C ASN A 86 -18.29 8.54 5.05
N PHE A 87 -18.22 7.26 4.67
CA PHE A 87 -18.90 6.72 3.49
C PHE A 87 -19.71 5.49 3.93
N TYR A 88 -21.03 5.65 4.03
CA TYR A 88 -21.97 4.60 4.50
C TYR A 88 -21.47 3.88 5.76
N ASP A 89 -21.30 4.68 6.83
CA ASP A 89 -20.85 4.24 8.16
C ASP A 89 -19.42 3.67 8.25
N LYS A 90 -18.61 3.87 7.21
CA LYS A 90 -17.20 3.48 7.17
C LYS A 90 -16.30 4.69 7.08
N ASN A 91 -15.26 4.72 7.89
CA ASN A 91 -14.20 5.71 7.75
C ASN A 91 -13.27 5.31 6.60
N ILE A 92 -13.09 6.21 5.66
CA ILE A 92 -12.31 6.02 4.44
C ILE A 92 -11.32 7.16 4.28
N ASP A 93 -10.08 6.82 4.03
CA ASP A 93 -9.01 7.72 3.65
C ASP A 93 -8.49 7.38 2.25
N ILE A 94 -7.76 8.32 1.64
CA ILE A 94 -7.28 8.17 0.27
C ILE A 94 -6.28 7.02 0.12
N ASP A 95 -5.42 6.80 1.12
CA ASP A 95 -4.33 5.83 1.00
C ASP A 95 -4.91 4.41 0.85
N TYR A 96 -5.88 4.05 1.70
CA TYR A 96 -6.52 2.73 1.61
C TYR A 96 -7.56 2.64 0.49
N LEU A 97 -8.13 3.76 0.04
CA LEU A 97 -8.97 3.76 -1.15
C LEU A 97 -8.14 3.45 -2.42
N LEU A 98 -6.94 4.02 -2.53
CA LEU A 98 -6.00 3.67 -3.60
C LEU A 98 -5.56 2.20 -3.50
N ALA A 99 -5.26 1.71 -2.29
CA ALA A 99 -4.92 0.30 -2.10
C ALA A 99 -6.06 -0.64 -2.54
N CYS A 100 -7.33 -0.26 -2.35
CA CYS A 100 -8.47 -1.02 -2.87
C CYS A 100 -8.50 -1.06 -4.40
N ASP A 101 -8.23 0.06 -5.07
CA ASP A 101 -8.20 0.10 -6.55
C ASP A 101 -7.04 -0.74 -7.09
N GLU A 102 -5.87 -0.67 -6.45
CA GLU A 102 -4.69 -1.47 -6.77
C GLU A 102 -4.96 -2.98 -6.57
N MET A 103 -5.50 -3.37 -5.42
CA MET A 103 -5.87 -4.77 -5.17
C MET A 103 -6.95 -5.27 -6.14
N PHE A 104 -7.92 -4.43 -6.46
CA PHE A 104 -8.94 -4.76 -7.46
C PHE A 104 -8.33 -5.03 -8.84
N PHE A 105 -7.38 -4.19 -9.26
CA PHE A 105 -6.65 -4.37 -10.52
C PHE A 105 -5.78 -5.65 -10.51
N LEU A 106 -5.08 -5.89 -9.41
CA LEU A 106 -4.16 -7.02 -9.25
C LEU A 106 -4.87 -8.33 -8.87
N TYR A 107 -6.16 -8.31 -8.57
CA TYR A 107 -6.89 -9.46 -8.04
C TYR A 107 -6.73 -10.74 -8.86
N PRO A 108 -6.75 -10.72 -10.20
CA PRO A 108 -6.58 -11.94 -11.00
C PRO A 108 -5.24 -12.65 -10.74
N GLN A 109 -4.19 -11.88 -10.38
CA GLN A 109 -2.86 -12.40 -10.07
C GLN A 109 -2.73 -12.76 -8.58
N LEU A 110 -3.19 -11.86 -7.68
CA LEU A 110 -2.99 -12.00 -6.23
C LEU A 110 -3.53 -13.30 -5.64
N LYS A 111 -4.58 -13.86 -6.22
CA LYS A 111 -5.17 -15.13 -5.77
C LYS A 111 -4.31 -16.36 -6.04
N ASP A 112 -3.36 -16.27 -7.01
CA ASP A 112 -2.61 -17.41 -7.55
C ASP A 112 -1.09 -17.29 -7.29
N VAL A 113 -0.61 -16.23 -6.63
CA VAL A 113 0.81 -15.99 -6.34
C VAL A 113 1.13 -16.22 -4.87
N ASP A 114 2.36 -16.68 -4.60
CA ASP A 114 2.87 -16.93 -3.25
C ASP A 114 3.84 -15.83 -2.79
N ASN A 115 4.69 -15.34 -3.70
CA ASN A 115 5.79 -14.44 -3.39
C ASN A 115 5.72 -13.16 -4.23
N ILE A 116 5.67 -12.03 -3.55
CA ILE A 116 5.56 -10.71 -4.16
C ILE A 116 6.83 -9.90 -3.86
N VAL A 117 7.29 -9.12 -4.83
CA VAL A 117 8.23 -8.02 -4.59
C VAL A 117 7.56 -6.70 -4.97
N GLU A 118 7.66 -5.72 -4.09
CA GLU A 118 7.22 -4.34 -4.35
C GLU A 118 8.42 -3.40 -4.29
N ILE A 119 8.56 -2.58 -5.34
CA ILE A 119 9.62 -1.58 -5.47
C ILE A 119 9.00 -0.22 -5.17
N GLY A 120 9.42 0.40 -4.06
CA GLY A 120 8.90 1.69 -3.63
C GLY A 120 7.56 1.59 -2.92
N ALA A 121 7.45 0.78 -1.87
CA ALA A 121 6.21 0.56 -1.12
C ALA A 121 5.77 1.76 -0.24
N GLY A 122 6.59 2.80 -0.14
CA GLY A 122 6.32 3.93 0.72
C GLY A 122 6.16 3.52 2.18
N PHE A 123 5.15 4.00 2.87
CA PHE A 123 4.94 3.62 4.28
C PHE A 123 4.37 2.20 4.47
N GLY A 124 4.05 1.48 3.39
CA GLY A 124 3.59 0.09 3.47
C GLY A 124 2.07 -0.10 3.42
N ARG A 125 1.29 0.84 2.85
CA ARG A 125 -0.18 0.70 2.75
C ARG A 125 -0.61 -0.52 1.92
N LEU A 126 0.07 -0.78 0.79
CA LEU A 126 -0.27 -1.90 -0.08
C LEU A 126 0.15 -3.25 0.50
N PRO A 127 1.39 -3.44 1.02
CA PRO A 127 1.75 -4.66 1.74
C PRO A 127 0.80 -4.97 2.90
N HIS A 128 0.42 -3.96 3.70
CA HIS A 128 -0.57 -4.12 4.75
C HIS A 128 -1.89 -4.66 4.21
N SER A 129 -2.40 -4.03 3.14
CA SER A 129 -3.68 -4.38 2.54
C SER A 129 -3.66 -5.78 1.92
N ILE A 130 -2.61 -6.14 1.18
CA ILE A 130 -2.48 -7.45 0.54
C ILE A 130 -2.33 -8.56 1.57
N ILE A 131 -1.47 -8.41 2.58
CA ILE A 131 -1.23 -9.44 3.60
C ILE A 131 -2.51 -9.75 4.39
N GLN A 132 -3.37 -8.77 4.63
CA GLN A 132 -4.63 -8.98 5.35
C GLN A 132 -5.78 -9.50 4.48
N ASN A 133 -5.70 -9.33 3.16
CA ASN A 133 -6.73 -9.81 2.24
C ASN A 133 -6.41 -11.15 1.57
N PHE A 134 -5.12 -11.54 1.48
CA PHE A 134 -4.70 -12.70 0.72
C PHE A 134 -3.83 -13.66 1.55
N ASN A 135 -4.45 -14.70 2.08
CA ASN A 135 -3.79 -15.67 2.96
C ASN A 135 -2.75 -16.55 2.24
N ASN A 136 -2.87 -16.68 0.91
CA ASN A 136 -1.94 -17.46 0.08
C ASN A 136 -0.53 -16.83 0.02
N ILE A 137 -0.39 -15.53 0.27
CA ILE A 137 0.91 -14.87 0.22
C ILE A 137 1.83 -15.42 1.32
N LYS A 138 2.97 -15.97 0.90
CA LYS A 138 3.98 -16.56 1.78
C LYS A 138 5.10 -15.59 2.10
N LYS A 139 5.55 -14.81 1.09
CA LYS A 139 6.60 -13.80 1.22
C LYS A 139 6.24 -12.51 0.48
N TYR A 140 6.59 -11.41 1.11
CA TYR A 140 6.42 -10.07 0.54
C TYR A 140 7.73 -9.29 0.75
N TYR A 141 8.46 -9.10 -0.33
CA TYR A 141 9.73 -8.37 -0.34
C TYR A 141 9.45 -6.90 -0.62
N ILE A 142 9.97 -6.02 0.22
CA ILE A 142 9.84 -4.57 0.08
C ILE A 142 11.21 -4.01 -0.23
N ILE A 143 11.39 -3.44 -1.43
CA ILE A 143 12.62 -2.77 -1.85
C ILE A 143 12.38 -1.27 -1.81
N ASP A 144 13.13 -0.55 -0.97
CA ASP A 144 12.99 0.89 -0.85
C ASP A 144 14.29 1.54 -0.32
N LEU A 145 14.31 2.86 -0.20
CA LEU A 145 15.38 3.60 0.45
C LEU A 145 15.42 3.27 1.95
N GLU A 146 16.60 3.22 2.53
CA GLU A 146 16.81 2.82 3.94
C GLU A 146 15.88 3.56 4.92
N TRP A 147 15.75 4.89 4.77
CA TRP A 147 14.88 5.70 5.63
C TRP A 147 13.38 5.42 5.43
N MET A 148 12.98 5.02 4.22
CA MET A 148 11.60 4.63 3.95
C MET A 148 11.31 3.24 4.53
N LEU A 149 12.28 2.31 4.46
CA LEU A 149 12.16 1.00 5.10
C LEU A 149 12.03 1.12 6.62
N GLU A 150 12.69 2.09 7.25
CA GLU A 150 12.50 2.37 8.69
C GLU A 150 11.03 2.73 8.99
N ILE A 151 10.44 3.60 8.18
CA ILE A 151 9.03 4.00 8.33
C ILE A 151 8.09 2.82 8.09
N SER A 152 8.26 2.14 6.96
CA SER A 152 7.37 1.04 6.58
C SER A 152 7.45 -0.14 7.54
N SER A 153 8.66 -0.50 8.00
CA SER A 153 8.84 -1.59 8.96
C SER A 153 8.17 -1.29 10.30
N ASN A 154 8.33 -0.05 10.81
CA ASN A 154 7.69 0.37 12.05
C ASN A 154 6.17 0.40 11.91
N PHE A 155 5.65 0.95 10.80
CA PHE A 155 4.21 0.97 10.54
C PHE A 155 3.64 -0.45 10.45
N LEU A 156 4.25 -1.31 9.63
CA LEU A 156 3.77 -2.68 9.42
C LEU A 156 3.87 -3.53 10.69
N ARG A 157 4.85 -3.26 11.56
CA ARG A 157 4.94 -3.92 12.88
C ARG A 157 3.75 -3.57 13.78
N GLU A 158 3.24 -2.36 13.72
CA GLU A 158 2.10 -1.90 14.53
C GLU A 158 0.75 -2.42 14.00
N VAL A 159 0.62 -2.60 12.68
CA VAL A 159 -0.68 -2.91 12.06
C VAL A 159 -0.88 -4.38 11.75
N LEU A 160 0.18 -5.17 11.60
CA LEU A 160 0.12 -6.61 11.33
C LEU A 160 0.27 -7.43 12.62
N THR A 161 -0.24 -8.66 12.59
CA THR A 161 0.09 -9.66 13.63
C THR A 161 1.54 -10.13 13.49
N ASP A 162 2.09 -10.73 14.54
CA ASP A 162 3.46 -11.29 14.47
C ASP A 162 3.60 -12.31 13.33
N GLU A 163 2.62 -13.19 13.15
CA GLU A 163 2.60 -14.17 12.06
C GLU A 163 2.61 -13.48 10.68
N GLN A 164 1.74 -12.50 10.47
CA GLN A 164 1.68 -11.74 9.21
C GLN A 164 2.99 -10.99 8.94
N TYR A 165 3.58 -10.38 9.97
CA TYR A 165 4.83 -9.63 9.83
C TYR A 165 6.02 -10.52 9.45
N THR A 166 6.05 -11.80 9.85
CA THR A 166 7.12 -12.75 9.45
C THR A 166 7.15 -13.05 7.95
N LYS A 167 6.09 -12.70 7.23
CA LYS A 167 6.03 -12.82 5.77
C LYS A 167 6.81 -11.71 5.05
N LEU A 168 7.11 -10.60 5.75
CA LEU A 168 7.77 -9.44 5.16
C LEU A 168 9.29 -9.57 5.19
N GLU A 169 9.93 -9.09 4.13
CA GLU A 169 11.37 -8.95 4.02
C GLU A 169 11.72 -7.59 3.44
N PHE A 170 12.57 -6.83 4.14
CA PHE A 170 12.95 -5.46 3.79
C PHE A 170 14.33 -5.46 3.17
N ILE A 171 14.46 -4.91 1.98
CA ILE A 171 15.70 -4.88 1.19
C ILE A 171 15.98 -3.43 0.82
N ASN A 172 17.09 -2.86 1.32
CA ASN A 172 17.46 -1.51 0.90
C ASN A 172 18.00 -1.51 -0.55
N THR A 173 17.97 -0.36 -1.20
CA THR A 173 18.39 -0.23 -2.60
C THR A 173 19.86 -0.61 -2.83
N THR A 174 20.75 -0.39 -1.84
CA THR A 174 22.16 -0.77 -1.91
C THR A 174 22.33 -2.30 -1.89
N ASP A 175 21.58 -2.99 -1.04
CA ASP A 175 21.59 -4.45 -0.99
C ASP A 175 20.98 -5.05 -2.24
N TYR A 176 19.96 -4.39 -2.81
CA TYR A 176 19.35 -4.80 -4.08
C TYR A 176 20.35 -4.74 -5.25
N GLU A 177 21.20 -3.73 -5.34
CA GLU A 177 22.25 -3.66 -6.35
C GLU A 177 23.20 -4.87 -6.30
N SER A 178 23.49 -5.36 -5.09
CA SER A 178 24.28 -6.58 -4.89
C SER A 178 23.49 -7.82 -5.24
N LEU A 179 22.21 -7.86 -4.86
CA LEU A 179 21.29 -8.97 -5.13
C LEU A 179 21.00 -9.13 -6.63
N SER A 180 20.80 -8.04 -7.37
CA SER A 180 20.50 -8.05 -8.80
C SER A 180 21.64 -8.66 -9.65
N LYS A 181 22.87 -8.64 -9.13
CA LYS A 181 24.04 -9.28 -9.75
C LYS A 181 24.11 -10.79 -9.48
N ASP A 182 23.40 -11.29 -8.47
CA ASP A 182 23.32 -12.72 -8.12
C ASP A 182 22.04 -13.34 -8.66
N LYS A 183 22.08 -13.73 -9.93
CA LYS A 183 20.93 -14.33 -10.63
C LYS A 183 20.40 -15.60 -9.95
N GLN A 184 21.26 -16.34 -9.23
CA GLN A 184 20.82 -17.54 -8.53
C GLN A 184 20.00 -17.17 -7.30
N LYS A 185 20.47 -16.20 -6.51
CA LYS A 185 19.77 -15.72 -5.33
C LYS A 185 18.38 -15.12 -5.69
N LEU A 186 18.30 -14.35 -6.79
CA LEU A 186 17.01 -13.85 -7.30
C LEU A 186 16.04 -14.98 -7.67
N LYS A 187 16.56 -16.04 -8.31
CA LYS A 187 15.73 -17.23 -8.63
C LYS A 187 15.27 -17.94 -7.37
N ASP A 188 16.13 -18.03 -6.37
CA ASP A 188 15.84 -18.71 -5.09
C ASP A 188 14.75 -17.95 -4.29
N MET A 189 14.58 -16.65 -4.51
CA MET A 189 13.48 -15.88 -3.93
C MET A 189 12.10 -16.31 -4.50
N GLY A 190 12.08 -16.90 -5.70
CA GLY A 190 10.87 -17.46 -6.30
C GLY A 190 9.77 -16.41 -6.48
N ILE A 191 10.12 -15.21 -6.97
CA ILE A 191 9.18 -14.11 -7.16
C ILE A 191 8.14 -14.47 -8.24
N ASP A 192 6.86 -14.39 -7.88
CA ASP A 192 5.74 -14.65 -8.77
C ASP A 192 5.15 -13.35 -9.35
N LEU A 193 5.24 -12.25 -8.59
CA LEU A 193 4.67 -10.95 -8.96
C LEU A 193 5.60 -9.81 -8.53
N THR A 194 5.90 -8.92 -9.47
CA THR A 194 6.59 -7.65 -9.19
C THR A 194 5.59 -6.50 -9.27
N ILE A 195 5.57 -5.66 -8.25
CA ILE A 195 4.70 -4.48 -8.16
C ILE A 195 5.58 -3.24 -8.11
N ASN A 196 5.21 -2.23 -8.89
CA ASN A 196 5.71 -0.86 -8.75
C ASN A 196 4.54 0.11 -8.94
N ILE A 197 4.34 0.99 -7.97
CA ILE A 197 3.30 2.00 -8.02
C ILE A 197 3.95 3.35 -7.77
N ASP A 198 3.96 4.17 -8.82
CA ASP A 198 4.45 5.55 -8.86
C ASP A 198 5.96 5.76 -8.61
N SER A 199 6.70 4.82 -8.01
CA SER A 199 8.10 5.06 -7.64
C SER A 199 9.03 5.17 -8.86
N PHE A 200 8.80 4.45 -9.96
CA PHE A 200 9.65 4.54 -11.16
C PHE A 200 9.63 5.91 -11.82
N GLN A 201 8.53 6.64 -11.75
CA GLN A 201 8.45 8.00 -12.31
C GLN A 201 9.26 9.02 -11.51
N GLU A 202 9.60 8.72 -10.25
CA GLU A 202 10.43 9.57 -9.39
C GLU A 202 11.91 9.23 -9.49
N MET A 203 12.28 8.12 -10.14
CA MET A 203 13.65 7.64 -10.32
C MET A 203 14.29 8.22 -11.58
N GLN A 204 15.62 8.29 -11.58
CA GLN A 204 16.35 8.48 -12.82
C GLN A 204 16.14 7.28 -13.75
N THR A 205 16.05 7.55 -15.06
CA THR A 205 15.73 6.52 -16.07
C THR A 205 16.66 5.30 -16.00
N ASP A 206 17.95 5.51 -15.74
CA ASP A 206 18.92 4.40 -15.68
C ASP A 206 18.71 3.57 -14.41
N THR A 207 18.41 4.20 -13.26
CA THR A 207 18.04 3.50 -12.03
C THR A 207 16.78 2.65 -12.22
N ALA A 208 15.74 3.20 -12.88
CA ALA A 208 14.52 2.44 -13.13
C ALA A 208 14.76 1.23 -14.05
N LYS A 209 15.67 1.33 -15.02
CA LYS A 209 16.04 0.20 -15.90
C LYS A 209 16.77 -0.93 -15.18
N ASP A 210 17.50 -0.61 -14.11
CA ASP A 210 18.24 -1.62 -13.34
C ASP A 210 17.28 -2.56 -12.59
N TYR A 211 16.00 -2.17 -12.40
CA TYR A 211 14.96 -2.99 -11.80
C TYR A 211 14.16 -3.85 -12.81
N LEU A 212 14.33 -3.60 -14.11
CA LEU A 212 13.61 -4.30 -15.20
C LEU A 212 14.48 -5.39 -15.83
#